data_1f3c5e4f06ee7409ee86d66dc8a99694
#
_entry.id   1f3c5e4f06ee7409ee86d66dc8a99694
#
_cell.length_a   1.000
_cell.length_b   1.000
_cell.length_c   1.000
_cell.angle_alpha   90.00
_cell.angle_beta   90.00
_cell.angle_gamma   90.00
#
_symmetry.space_group_name_H-M   'P 1'
#
loop_
_entity.id
_entity.type
_entity.pdbx_description
1 polymer ?
#
loop_
_entity_poly.entity_id
_entity_poly.type
_entity_poly.pdbx_seq_one_letter_code
_entity_poly.pdbx_strand_id
1 'polypeptide(L)'
;IPFLSVVENPTERQEVYDLETQLIEKGKMKEEERRTWQGNKIIGLSSASYKFEYLYKIYQQYEALILNENKQDGAHRTIMHFSYDCAPEQLYDQNLISQSKATMSDAQFEREFGAIFTDDSSGYFKVSKMASCTHPDGEGQCVEVHGNPKDEYILAFDPSWSESESSDDFAMLLIKLNKDTRKGTVVHGYALAGANLKTHIKYLAFVLTHFNVVAIVGDYNGGVQFINSCNESEIFKKLNIHLGVIEAELDKAQDYEKNLRKLKHQYNLSAKNIVFLRKPTSQWIRIANESLQAAFDRKRIFFAGAAMNDDYHIQRKAKVPIKDLKFIQNDPNEKGTVGARMIDFVEHQKDIMDLIKVQCALVQITTSLQGTQSFDLPLNLRKQTGAGKARKDSYSALVLGNWAMNVFYDMMSDDVADIQTTFTPMFIS
;
A
#
# COMPACT_ATOMS: atom_id res chain seq x y z
N ILE A 1 10.96 -4.24 -8.86
CA ILE A 1 12.21 -4.04 -9.63
C ILE A 1 13.00 -5.34 -9.55
N PRO A 2 13.29 -6.02 -10.70
CA PRO A 2 14.16 -7.18 -10.67
C PRO A 2 15.60 -6.73 -10.42
N PHE A 3 16.21 -7.21 -9.37
CA PHE A 3 17.62 -7.01 -9.07
C PHE A 3 18.38 -8.28 -9.41
N LEU A 4 19.43 -8.15 -10.20
CA LEU A 4 20.41 -9.20 -10.41
C LEU A 4 21.63 -8.90 -9.51
N SER A 5 21.83 -9.73 -8.51
CA SER A 5 23.04 -9.68 -7.69
C SER A 5 24.04 -10.67 -8.25
N VAL A 6 25.17 -10.17 -8.68
CA VAL A 6 26.32 -11.00 -9.08
C VAL A 6 27.26 -11.08 -7.87
N VAL A 7 27.22 -12.20 -7.17
CA VAL A 7 28.07 -12.47 -6.02
C VAL A 7 29.29 -13.23 -6.53
N GLU A 8 30.47 -12.71 -6.27
CA GLU A 8 31.71 -13.43 -6.51
C GLU A 8 31.80 -14.64 -5.61
N ASN A 9 32.17 -15.79 -6.15
CA ASN A 9 32.37 -17.01 -5.37
C ASN A 9 33.60 -16.85 -4.46
N PRO A 10 33.44 -16.83 -3.11
CA PRO A 10 34.56 -16.63 -2.21
C PRO A 10 35.63 -17.72 -2.32
N THR A 11 35.24 -18.95 -2.63
CA THR A 11 36.15 -20.08 -2.79
C THR A 11 37.01 -19.90 -4.03
N GLU A 12 36.41 -19.57 -5.16
CA GLU A 12 37.12 -19.30 -6.41
C GLU A 12 38.09 -18.12 -6.26
N ARG A 13 37.67 -17.08 -5.57
CA ARG A 13 38.51 -15.92 -5.25
C ARG A 13 39.74 -16.33 -4.44
N GLN A 14 39.57 -17.16 -3.44
CA GLN A 14 40.67 -17.63 -2.61
C GLN A 14 41.62 -18.53 -3.42
N GLU A 15 41.11 -19.45 -4.24
CA GLU A 15 41.92 -20.32 -5.08
C GLU A 15 42.77 -19.52 -6.07
N VAL A 16 42.21 -18.51 -6.72
CA VAL A 16 42.93 -17.63 -7.63
C VAL A 16 43.99 -16.82 -6.87
N TYR A 17 43.66 -16.27 -5.71
CA TYR A 17 44.60 -15.53 -4.88
C TYR A 17 45.79 -16.39 -4.46
N ASP A 18 45.55 -17.62 -4.05
CA ASP A 18 46.60 -18.58 -3.67
C ASP A 18 47.49 -18.97 -4.85
N LEU A 19 46.87 -19.17 -6.04
CA LEU A 19 47.60 -19.45 -7.28
C LEU A 19 48.49 -18.26 -7.70
N GLU A 20 47.94 -17.07 -7.68
CA GLU A 20 48.71 -15.84 -8.02
C GLU A 20 49.87 -15.62 -7.03
N THR A 21 49.64 -15.87 -5.75
CA THR A 21 50.69 -15.81 -4.73
C THR A 21 51.82 -16.77 -5.02
N GLN A 22 51.52 -18.00 -5.40
CA GLN A 22 52.57 -18.97 -5.82
C GLN A 22 53.33 -18.56 -7.08
N LEU A 23 52.62 -17.89 -8.02
CA LEU A 23 53.27 -17.39 -9.25
C LEU A 23 54.20 -16.21 -8.98
N ILE A 24 53.82 -15.35 -8.04
CA ILE A 24 54.64 -14.20 -7.60
C ILE A 24 55.89 -14.70 -6.86
N GLU A 25 55.72 -15.63 -5.91
CA GLU A 25 56.84 -16.26 -5.18
C GLU A 25 57.83 -16.95 -6.13
N LYS A 26 57.34 -17.52 -7.23
CA LYS A 26 58.18 -18.16 -8.26
C LYS A 26 58.76 -17.15 -9.28
N GLY A 27 58.52 -15.85 -9.09
CA GLY A 27 58.99 -14.80 -10.01
C GLY A 27 58.37 -14.83 -11.41
N LYS A 28 57.25 -15.52 -11.59
CA LYS A 28 56.53 -15.67 -12.87
C LYS A 28 55.43 -14.62 -13.08
N MET A 29 55.10 -13.87 -12.05
CA MET A 29 54.10 -12.81 -12.03
C MET A 29 54.54 -11.72 -11.07
N LYS A 30 54.22 -10.47 -11.38
CA LYS A 30 54.49 -9.33 -10.49
C LYS A 30 53.26 -9.07 -9.62
N GLU A 31 53.49 -8.45 -8.44
CA GLU A 31 52.37 -8.09 -7.52
C GLU A 31 51.35 -7.14 -8.19
N GLU A 32 51.85 -6.26 -9.08
CA GLU A 32 51.03 -5.31 -9.83
C GLU A 32 50.15 -5.94 -10.89
N GLU A 33 50.44 -7.17 -11.28
CA GLU A 33 49.69 -7.98 -12.25
C GLU A 33 48.60 -8.83 -11.56
N ARG A 34 48.54 -8.82 -10.24
CA ARG A 34 47.51 -9.54 -9.45
C ARG A 34 46.10 -9.10 -9.86
N ARG A 35 45.23 -10.06 -10.03
CA ARG A 35 43.84 -9.82 -10.45
C ARG A 35 43.11 -8.93 -9.44
N THR A 36 42.63 -7.80 -9.88
CA THR A 36 41.73 -6.92 -9.11
C THR A 36 40.35 -7.49 -9.16
N TRP A 37 39.83 -7.94 -8.02
CA TRP A 37 38.45 -8.38 -7.90
C TRP A 37 37.56 -7.17 -7.74
N GLN A 38 36.60 -7.07 -8.66
CA GLN A 38 35.51 -6.09 -8.50
C GLN A 38 34.53 -6.69 -7.49
N GLY A 39 34.16 -5.94 -6.47
CA GLY A 39 33.18 -6.39 -5.48
C GLY A 39 31.82 -6.75 -6.08
N ASN A 40 30.90 -7.20 -5.27
CA ASN A 40 29.55 -7.58 -5.67
C ASN A 40 28.89 -6.47 -6.49
N LYS A 41 28.21 -6.86 -7.56
CA LYS A 41 27.48 -5.93 -8.44
C LYS A 41 25.97 -6.14 -8.25
N ILE A 42 25.24 -5.04 -8.16
CA ILE A 42 23.79 -5.02 -8.17
C ILE A 42 23.36 -4.31 -9.44
N ILE A 43 22.58 -5.00 -10.25
CA ILE A 43 22.00 -4.46 -11.49
C ILE A 43 20.47 -4.41 -11.30
N GLY A 44 19.90 -3.21 -11.32
CA GLY A 44 18.45 -3.01 -11.31
C GLY A 44 17.96 -2.70 -12.73
N LEU A 45 17.01 -3.46 -13.22
CA LEU A 45 16.36 -3.25 -14.51
C LEU A 45 14.89 -2.93 -14.27
N SER A 46 14.40 -1.83 -14.84
CA SER A 46 13.00 -1.43 -14.72
C SER A 46 12.62 -0.45 -15.82
N SER A 47 11.34 -0.38 -16.16
CA SER A 47 10.75 0.79 -16.83
C SER A 47 10.80 2.00 -15.88
N ALA A 48 10.71 3.21 -16.42
CA ALA A 48 10.55 4.40 -15.60
C ALA A 48 9.23 4.32 -14.79
N SER A 49 9.18 5.05 -13.70
CA SER A 49 8.05 5.05 -12.77
C SER A 49 7.49 6.47 -12.56
N TYR A 50 6.54 6.59 -11.67
CA TYR A 50 6.16 7.90 -11.15
C TYR A 50 7.24 8.43 -10.21
N LYS A 51 7.42 9.77 -10.18
CA LYS A 51 8.44 10.42 -9.33
C LYS A 51 8.22 10.23 -7.83
N PHE A 52 7.07 9.80 -7.37
CA PHE A 52 6.85 9.46 -5.96
C PHE A 52 7.24 8.02 -5.60
N GLU A 53 7.51 7.16 -6.59
CA GLU A 53 7.84 5.74 -6.36
C GLU A 53 9.30 5.56 -5.94
N TYR A 54 9.55 4.40 -5.30
CA TYR A 54 10.87 4.04 -4.78
C TYR A 54 11.98 4.05 -5.84
N LEU A 55 11.68 3.61 -7.07
CA LEU A 55 12.66 3.63 -8.16
C LEU A 55 13.19 5.04 -8.43
N TYR A 56 12.31 6.05 -8.45
CA TYR A 56 12.74 7.43 -8.67
C TYR A 56 13.57 7.97 -7.51
N LYS A 57 13.25 7.59 -6.27
CA LYS A 57 14.04 7.95 -5.09
C LYS A 57 15.45 7.37 -5.17
N ILE A 58 15.58 6.08 -5.54
CA ILE A 58 16.89 5.45 -5.79
C ILE A 58 17.63 6.17 -6.92
N TYR A 59 16.92 6.47 -8.02
CA TYR A 59 17.49 7.22 -9.13
C TYR A 59 18.09 8.54 -8.65
N GLN A 60 17.33 9.35 -7.92
CA GLN A 60 17.80 10.63 -7.38
C GLN A 60 18.98 10.47 -6.42
N GLN A 61 18.95 9.47 -5.54
CA GLN A 61 20.06 9.18 -4.64
C GLN A 61 21.32 8.81 -5.40
N TYR A 62 21.21 7.96 -6.42
CA TYR A 62 22.37 7.57 -7.23
C TYR A 62 22.87 8.72 -8.10
N GLU A 63 21.97 9.51 -8.67
CA GLU A 63 22.33 10.73 -9.41
C GLU A 63 23.12 11.70 -8.51
N ALA A 64 22.63 11.97 -7.30
CA ALA A 64 23.33 12.80 -6.33
C ALA A 64 24.70 12.24 -5.93
N LEU A 65 24.82 10.92 -5.76
CA LEU A 65 26.09 10.26 -5.45
C LEU A 65 27.07 10.26 -6.63
N ILE A 66 26.57 10.17 -7.87
CA ILE A 66 27.38 10.24 -9.08
C ILE A 66 27.89 11.67 -9.29
N LEU A 67 27.03 12.67 -9.06
CA LEU A 67 27.37 14.08 -9.23
C LEU A 67 28.25 14.64 -8.08
N ASN A 68 28.23 13.98 -6.92
CA ASN A 68 29.07 14.38 -5.80
C ASN A 68 30.48 13.86 -5.98
N GLU A 69 31.44 14.76 -6.20
CA GLU A 69 32.85 14.43 -6.44
C GLU A 69 33.57 13.83 -5.22
N ASN A 70 33.01 13.94 -4.02
CA ASN A 70 33.56 13.36 -2.79
C ASN A 70 33.25 11.84 -2.71
N LYS A 71 33.91 11.04 -3.51
CA LYS A 71 33.87 9.59 -3.55
C LYS A 71 34.59 8.97 -2.33
N GLN A 72 33.95 8.96 -1.17
CA GLN A 72 34.54 8.31 0.02
C GLN A 72 34.28 6.81 0.13
N ASP A 73 33.30 6.26 -0.62
CA ASP A 73 32.86 4.87 -0.44
C ASP A 73 33.45 3.87 -1.45
N GLY A 74 34.24 4.32 -2.41
CA GLY A 74 34.88 3.47 -3.42
C GLY A 74 33.88 2.71 -4.35
N ALA A 75 32.58 2.92 -4.20
CA ALA A 75 31.59 2.23 -5.00
C ALA A 75 31.34 2.93 -6.33
N HIS A 76 31.41 2.16 -7.43
CA HIS A 76 31.08 2.64 -8.75
C HIS A 76 29.58 2.50 -8.99
N ARG A 77 28.92 3.61 -9.34
CA ARG A 77 27.49 3.68 -9.67
C ARG A 77 27.32 4.17 -11.09
N THR A 78 26.39 3.57 -11.79
CA THR A 78 26.04 3.95 -13.17
C THR A 78 24.53 3.97 -13.30
N ILE A 79 24.00 4.99 -13.93
CA ILE A 79 22.61 5.08 -14.35
C ILE A 79 22.59 5.12 -15.87
N MET A 80 21.75 4.29 -16.46
CA MET A 80 21.54 4.26 -17.90
C MET A 80 20.05 4.43 -18.19
N HIS A 81 19.70 5.39 -19.04
CA HIS A 81 18.38 5.61 -19.57
C HIS A 81 18.38 5.23 -21.04
N PHE A 82 17.53 4.30 -21.42
CA PHE A 82 17.35 3.90 -22.80
C PHE A 82 15.86 4.00 -23.15
N SER A 83 15.52 5.00 -23.97
CA SER A 83 14.21 5.01 -24.63
C SER A 83 14.22 4.03 -25.81
N TYR A 84 13.02 3.62 -26.24
CA TYR A 84 12.89 2.64 -27.33
C TYR A 84 13.56 3.11 -28.64
N ASP A 85 13.64 4.41 -28.89
CA ASP A 85 14.24 5.01 -30.07
C ASP A 85 15.79 5.06 -30.02
N CYS A 86 16.40 4.70 -28.88
CA CYS A 86 17.86 4.49 -28.80
C CYS A 86 18.29 3.18 -29.48
N ALA A 87 17.37 2.24 -29.69
CA ALA A 87 17.65 1.00 -30.38
C ALA A 87 17.50 1.17 -31.90
N PRO A 88 18.33 0.49 -32.73
CA PRO A 88 18.10 0.42 -34.17
C PRO A 88 16.71 -0.13 -34.49
N GLU A 89 16.05 0.43 -35.49
CA GLU A 89 14.69 0.05 -35.89
C GLU A 89 14.50 -1.46 -36.14
N GLN A 90 15.56 -2.14 -36.52
CA GLN A 90 15.57 -3.59 -36.76
C GLN A 90 15.47 -4.43 -35.49
N LEU A 91 15.69 -3.84 -34.32
CA LEU A 91 15.70 -4.53 -33.03
C LEU A 91 14.38 -4.45 -32.26
N TYR A 92 13.40 -3.69 -32.75
CA TYR A 92 12.08 -3.63 -32.14
C TYR A 92 10.95 -3.74 -33.15
N ASP A 93 9.80 -4.25 -32.68
CA ASP A 93 8.60 -4.40 -33.50
C ASP A 93 7.86 -3.04 -33.59
N GLN A 94 7.93 -2.39 -34.74
CA GLN A 94 7.25 -1.13 -34.99
C GLN A 94 5.72 -1.22 -34.87
N ASN A 95 5.14 -2.40 -35.16
CA ASN A 95 3.70 -2.62 -34.99
C ASN A 95 3.35 -2.62 -33.49
N LEU A 96 4.17 -3.27 -32.67
CA LEU A 96 4.00 -3.26 -31.20
C LEU A 96 4.08 -1.84 -30.64
N ILE A 97 5.07 -1.04 -31.07
CA ILE A 97 5.22 0.35 -30.65
C ILE A 97 3.99 1.18 -31.06
N SER A 98 3.57 1.08 -32.32
CA SER A 98 2.41 1.80 -32.85
C SER A 98 1.12 1.42 -32.12
N GLN A 99 0.91 0.12 -31.89
CA GLN A 99 -0.24 -0.40 -31.15
C GLN A 99 -0.22 0.06 -29.68
N SER A 100 0.93 0.00 -29.03
CA SER A 100 1.10 0.47 -27.64
C SER A 100 0.82 1.96 -27.54
N LYS A 101 1.33 2.77 -28.47
CA LYS A 101 1.06 4.21 -28.51
C LYS A 101 -0.42 4.54 -28.77
N ALA A 102 -1.14 3.71 -29.52
CA ALA A 102 -2.56 3.89 -29.78
C ALA A 102 -3.46 3.43 -28.61
N THR A 103 -2.97 2.54 -27.73
CA THR A 103 -3.76 1.92 -26.67
C THR A 103 -3.42 2.40 -25.27
N MET A 104 -2.22 2.95 -25.07
CA MET A 104 -1.78 3.52 -23.79
C MET A 104 -2.03 5.03 -23.75
N SER A 105 -2.11 5.58 -22.54
CA SER A 105 -2.01 7.03 -22.39
C SER A 105 -0.59 7.51 -22.69
N ASP A 106 -0.43 8.78 -23.09
CA ASP A 106 0.88 9.35 -23.39
C ASP A 106 1.84 9.19 -22.21
N ALA A 107 1.40 9.49 -20.99
CA ALA A 107 2.23 9.34 -19.80
C ALA A 107 2.62 7.87 -19.48
N GLN A 108 1.76 6.93 -19.82
CA GLN A 108 2.09 5.50 -19.68
C GLN A 108 3.10 5.08 -20.75
N PHE A 109 2.90 5.51 -22.00
CA PHE A 109 3.83 5.23 -23.09
C PHE A 109 5.22 5.82 -22.82
N GLU A 110 5.28 7.06 -22.33
CA GLU A 110 6.55 7.70 -21.94
C GLU A 110 7.28 6.93 -20.85
N ARG A 111 6.58 6.38 -19.85
CA ARG A 111 7.23 5.57 -18.81
C ARG A 111 7.73 4.23 -19.32
N GLU A 112 6.89 3.50 -20.06
CA GLU A 112 7.21 2.12 -20.48
C GLU A 112 8.22 2.07 -21.64
N PHE A 113 8.12 3.01 -22.57
CA PHE A 113 8.93 3.01 -23.78
C PHE A 113 9.90 4.20 -23.85
N GLY A 114 9.53 5.35 -23.32
CA GLY A 114 10.35 6.56 -23.35
C GLY A 114 11.37 6.65 -22.22
N ALA A 115 11.32 5.76 -21.23
CA ALA A 115 12.16 5.80 -20.01
C ALA A 115 12.06 7.13 -19.23
N ILE A 116 10.89 7.81 -19.27
CA ILE A 116 10.67 9.11 -18.66
C ILE A 116 9.91 8.98 -17.35
N PHE A 117 10.48 9.48 -16.25
CA PHE A 117 9.77 9.60 -14.99
C PHE A 117 8.71 10.70 -15.05
N THR A 118 7.46 10.37 -14.78
CA THR A 118 6.33 11.29 -14.91
C THR A 118 5.85 11.81 -13.55
N ASP A 119 5.42 13.07 -13.53
CA ASP A 119 4.91 13.71 -12.30
C ASP A 119 3.48 13.32 -11.98
N ASP A 120 2.63 13.25 -12.99
CA ASP A 120 1.20 12.99 -12.85
C ASP A 120 0.76 11.70 -13.54
N SER A 121 -0.26 11.06 -12.97
CA SER A 121 -0.92 9.91 -13.57
C SER A 121 -1.88 10.36 -14.67
N SER A 122 -2.07 9.49 -15.67
CA SER A 122 -3.23 9.56 -16.58
C SER A 122 -4.53 9.11 -15.88
N GLY A 123 -4.43 8.65 -14.64
CA GLY A 123 -5.53 8.18 -13.84
C GLY A 123 -6.42 9.32 -13.33
N TYR A 124 -7.53 8.91 -12.74
CA TYR A 124 -8.48 9.81 -12.12
C TYR A 124 -7.88 10.61 -10.96
N PHE A 125 -7.09 9.95 -10.13
CA PHE A 125 -6.38 10.59 -9.01
C PHE A 125 -4.99 11.05 -9.44
N LYS A 126 -4.71 12.32 -9.22
CA LYS A 126 -3.44 12.92 -9.61
C LYS A 126 -2.34 12.62 -8.60
N VAL A 127 -1.20 12.15 -9.10
CA VAL A 127 -0.04 11.79 -8.30
C VAL A 127 0.48 12.98 -7.50
N SER A 128 0.57 14.14 -8.11
CA SER A 128 1.01 15.38 -7.46
C SER A 128 0.15 15.72 -6.25
N LYS A 129 -1.16 15.48 -6.32
CA LYS A 129 -2.08 15.69 -5.20
C LYS A 129 -1.82 14.69 -4.07
N MET A 130 -1.69 13.40 -4.37
CA MET A 130 -1.37 12.37 -3.39
C MET A 130 0.01 12.60 -2.76
N ALA A 131 1.00 13.02 -3.54
CA ALA A 131 2.32 13.37 -3.02
C ALA A 131 2.24 14.55 -2.04
N SER A 132 1.45 15.59 -2.34
CA SER A 132 1.22 16.73 -1.45
C SER A 132 0.43 16.36 -0.18
N CYS A 133 -0.23 15.20 -0.17
CA CYS A 133 -0.93 14.61 0.96
C CYS A 133 -0.13 13.47 1.62
N THR A 134 1.18 13.36 1.38
CA THR A 134 2.05 12.39 2.04
C THR A 134 2.93 13.13 3.04
N HIS A 135 2.95 12.67 4.30
CA HIS A 135 3.86 13.22 5.29
C HIS A 135 5.31 12.90 4.92
N PRO A 136 6.25 13.85 5.12
CA PRO A 136 7.66 13.56 4.94
C PRO A 136 8.12 12.44 5.89
N ASP A 137 9.14 11.70 5.46
CA ASP A 137 9.72 10.63 6.27
C ASP A 137 10.35 11.24 7.55
N GLY A 138 10.00 10.70 8.71
CA GLY A 138 10.44 11.17 10.02
C GLY A 138 9.78 12.45 10.51
N GLU A 139 8.85 13.02 9.75
CA GLU A 139 8.13 14.23 10.13
C GLU A 139 6.61 14.02 10.10
N GLY A 140 5.90 14.59 11.08
CA GLY A 140 4.45 14.50 11.18
C GLY A 140 3.96 13.09 11.55
N GLN A 141 3.00 12.56 10.79
CA GLN A 141 2.45 11.22 11.04
C GLN A 141 3.26 10.17 10.27
N CYS A 142 3.86 9.25 11.01
CA CYS A 142 4.57 8.11 10.44
C CYS A 142 3.69 6.86 10.42
N VAL A 143 4.10 5.85 9.65
CA VAL A 143 3.48 4.53 9.65
C VAL A 143 3.51 3.92 11.05
N GLU A 144 2.43 3.26 11.44
CA GLU A 144 2.28 2.67 12.76
C GLU A 144 2.21 1.14 12.68
N VAL A 145 3.03 0.47 13.45
CA VAL A 145 3.02 -1.00 13.61
C VAL A 145 1.93 -1.42 14.60
N HIS A 146 1.65 -0.59 15.57
CA HIS A 146 0.57 -0.71 16.55
C HIS A 146 0.07 0.68 16.92
N GLY A 147 -1.19 0.77 17.31
CA GLY A 147 -1.83 2.04 17.61
C GLY A 147 -1.48 2.56 19.01
N ASN A 148 -1.65 3.85 19.19
CA ASN A 148 -1.68 4.45 20.51
C ASN A 148 -3.12 4.32 21.08
N PRO A 149 -3.31 3.88 22.33
CA PRO A 149 -4.64 3.76 22.94
C PRO A 149 -5.46 5.08 23.01
N LYS A 150 -4.78 6.23 22.93
CA LYS A 150 -5.43 7.55 22.95
C LYS A 150 -5.93 7.98 21.56
N ASP A 151 -5.38 7.38 20.51
CA ASP A 151 -5.75 7.68 19.14
C ASP A 151 -6.94 6.83 18.71
N GLU A 152 -7.70 7.30 17.75
CA GLU A 152 -8.85 6.59 17.20
C GLU A 152 -8.61 6.28 15.72
N TYR A 153 -9.04 5.07 15.31
CA TYR A 153 -8.79 4.56 13.97
C TYR A 153 -10.08 4.07 13.33
N ILE A 154 -10.22 4.33 12.04
CA ILE A 154 -11.20 3.66 11.17
C ILE A 154 -10.49 2.54 10.45
N LEU A 155 -11.03 1.34 10.52
CA LEU A 155 -10.61 0.19 9.73
C LEU A 155 -11.50 0.08 8.49
N ALA A 156 -10.88 0.07 7.32
CA ALA A 156 -11.53 -0.22 6.05
C ALA A 156 -10.96 -1.47 5.40
N PHE A 157 -11.81 -2.32 4.78
CA PHE A 157 -11.34 -3.52 4.13
C PHE A 157 -12.12 -3.84 2.84
N ASP A 158 -11.40 -4.42 1.88
CA ASP A 158 -11.92 -5.01 0.65
C ASP A 158 -11.56 -6.50 0.63
N PRO A 159 -12.52 -7.41 0.78
CA PRO A 159 -12.23 -8.81 1.00
C PRO A 159 -12.00 -9.58 -0.29
N SER A 160 -10.92 -10.35 -0.35
CA SER A 160 -10.66 -11.38 -1.34
C SER A 160 -10.02 -12.58 -0.64
N TRP A 161 -10.44 -13.79 -0.93
CA TRP A 161 -9.92 -15.00 -0.29
C TRP A 161 -9.65 -16.15 -1.24
N SER A 162 -9.36 -15.84 -2.47
CA SER A 162 -8.84 -16.85 -3.38
C SER A 162 -7.39 -17.19 -2.99
N GLU A 163 -7.09 -18.46 -2.83
CA GLU A 163 -5.74 -18.95 -2.51
C GLU A 163 -4.77 -18.89 -3.72
N SER A 164 -5.22 -18.36 -4.86
CA SER A 164 -4.38 -18.15 -6.02
C SER A 164 -3.58 -16.84 -5.91
N GLU A 165 -2.28 -16.89 -6.12
CA GLU A 165 -1.42 -15.70 -6.18
C GLU A 165 -1.81 -14.74 -7.32
N SER A 166 -2.55 -15.22 -8.33
CA SER A 166 -3.11 -14.38 -9.41
C SER A 166 -4.45 -13.75 -9.07
N SER A 167 -4.99 -13.99 -7.87
CA SER A 167 -6.25 -13.39 -7.41
C SER A 167 -6.09 -11.92 -7.05
N ASP A 168 -7.19 -11.29 -6.72
CA ASP A 168 -7.22 -9.97 -6.10
C ASP A 168 -6.65 -10.03 -4.67
N ASP A 169 -6.15 -8.90 -4.16
CA ASP A 169 -5.64 -8.81 -2.80
C ASP A 169 -6.80 -8.78 -1.80
N PHE A 170 -6.61 -9.41 -0.65
CA PHE A 170 -7.36 -8.99 0.52
C PHE A 170 -6.70 -7.73 1.07
N ALA A 171 -7.41 -6.62 1.05
CA ALA A 171 -6.89 -5.34 1.50
C ALA A 171 -7.55 -4.87 2.80
N MET A 172 -6.75 -4.40 3.75
CA MET A 172 -7.20 -3.67 4.94
C MET A 172 -6.35 -2.42 5.11
N LEU A 173 -6.93 -1.34 5.61
CA LEU A 173 -6.17 -0.16 5.98
C LEU A 173 -6.79 0.54 7.21
N LEU A 174 -5.93 1.24 7.94
CA LEU A 174 -6.28 2.01 9.11
C LEU A 174 -6.05 3.49 8.85
N ILE A 175 -7.11 4.26 9.07
CA ILE A 175 -7.06 5.72 9.01
C ILE A 175 -7.11 6.23 10.45
N LYS A 176 -6.02 6.84 10.89
CA LYS A 176 -5.93 7.56 12.16
C LYS A 176 -6.69 8.87 12.06
N LEU A 177 -7.55 9.14 13.01
CA LEU A 177 -8.41 10.31 13.03
C LEU A 177 -7.75 11.47 13.79
N ASN A 178 -7.84 12.66 13.22
CA ASN A 178 -7.56 13.90 13.93
C ASN A 178 -8.88 14.70 14.05
N LYS A 179 -9.49 14.62 15.23
CA LYS A 179 -10.82 15.22 15.50
C LYS A 179 -10.78 16.74 15.44
N ASP A 180 -9.69 17.36 15.88
CA ASP A 180 -9.56 18.82 15.95
C ASP A 180 -9.56 19.45 14.54
N THR A 181 -8.88 18.80 13.61
CA THR A 181 -8.76 19.28 12.22
C THR A 181 -9.71 18.58 11.25
N ARG A 182 -10.47 17.58 11.72
CA ARG A 182 -11.36 16.71 10.91
C ARG A 182 -10.62 16.10 9.71
N LYS A 183 -9.40 15.63 9.93
CA LYS A 183 -8.53 15.00 8.93
C LYS A 183 -8.25 13.55 9.31
N GLY A 184 -7.83 12.76 8.33
CA GLY A 184 -7.39 11.39 8.56
C GLY A 184 -6.02 11.15 7.93
N THR A 185 -5.26 10.24 8.52
CA THR A 185 -3.99 9.77 7.95
C THR A 185 -4.01 8.25 7.86
N VAL A 186 -3.76 7.71 6.67
CA VAL A 186 -3.55 6.27 6.49
C VAL A 186 -2.20 5.93 7.11
N VAL A 187 -2.20 5.18 8.21
CA VAL A 187 -0.98 4.90 9.00
C VAL A 187 -0.58 3.43 8.98
N HIS A 188 -1.49 2.55 8.58
CA HIS A 188 -1.26 1.11 8.56
C HIS A 188 -2.05 0.47 7.44
N GLY A 189 -1.48 -0.55 6.82
CA GLY A 189 -2.12 -1.26 5.73
C GLY A 189 -1.73 -2.73 5.64
N TYR A 190 -2.56 -3.48 4.94
CA TYR A 190 -2.38 -4.89 4.63
C TYR A 190 -2.93 -5.15 3.24
N ALA A 191 -2.14 -5.78 2.40
CA ALA A 191 -2.56 -6.23 1.08
C ALA A 191 -1.88 -7.57 0.79
N LEU A 192 -2.67 -8.61 0.59
CA LEU A 192 -2.13 -9.95 0.38
C LEU A 192 -3.04 -10.77 -0.53
N ALA A 193 -2.49 -11.25 -1.65
CA ALA A 193 -3.10 -12.24 -2.53
C ALA A 193 -2.68 -13.66 -2.15
N GLY A 194 -3.46 -14.64 -2.54
CA GLY A 194 -3.11 -16.05 -2.44
C GLY A 194 -3.05 -16.62 -1.01
N ALA A 195 -3.48 -15.86 0.00
CA ALA A 195 -3.48 -16.32 1.37
C ALA A 195 -4.81 -17.00 1.74
N ASN A 196 -4.74 -17.96 2.64
CA ASN A 196 -5.93 -18.60 3.15
C ASN A 196 -6.72 -17.68 4.11
N LEU A 197 -8.01 -17.92 4.21
CA LEU A 197 -8.93 -17.14 5.05
C LEU A 197 -8.45 -16.99 6.50
N LYS A 198 -7.82 -18.02 7.06
CA LYS A 198 -7.31 -18.01 8.44
C LYS A 198 -6.23 -16.95 8.65
N THR A 199 -5.42 -16.67 7.64
CA THR A 199 -4.39 -15.62 7.68
C THR A 199 -5.05 -14.24 7.80
N HIS A 200 -6.06 -13.96 6.99
CA HIS A 200 -6.81 -12.69 7.05
C HIS A 200 -7.55 -12.52 8.38
N ILE A 201 -8.16 -13.59 8.92
CA ILE A 201 -8.81 -13.58 10.25
C ILE A 201 -7.80 -13.25 11.35
N LYS A 202 -6.62 -13.85 11.31
CA LYS A 202 -5.54 -13.55 12.27
C LYS A 202 -5.12 -12.10 12.20
N TYR A 203 -4.99 -11.56 10.98
CA TYR A 203 -4.59 -10.18 10.81
C TYR A 203 -5.65 -9.21 11.33
N LEU A 204 -6.94 -9.45 11.05
CA LEU A 204 -8.02 -8.65 11.61
C LEU A 204 -8.01 -8.70 13.15
N ALA A 205 -7.83 -9.88 13.74
CA ALA A 205 -7.71 -10.03 15.19
C ALA A 205 -6.53 -9.23 15.77
N PHE A 206 -5.37 -9.24 15.08
CA PHE A 206 -4.22 -8.42 15.44
C PHE A 206 -4.59 -6.93 15.44
N VAL A 207 -5.21 -6.44 14.36
CA VAL A 207 -5.60 -5.02 14.24
C VAL A 207 -6.55 -4.63 15.37
N LEU A 208 -7.60 -5.42 15.63
CA LEU A 208 -8.60 -5.11 16.66
C LEU A 208 -8.04 -5.16 18.09
N THR A 209 -6.93 -5.86 18.31
CA THR A 209 -6.29 -5.93 19.64
C THR A 209 -5.21 -4.88 19.86
N HIS A 210 -4.62 -4.34 18.78
CA HIS A 210 -3.48 -3.42 18.89
C HIS A 210 -3.81 -1.97 18.50
N PHE A 211 -4.98 -1.74 17.91
CA PHE A 211 -5.44 -0.39 17.55
C PHE A 211 -6.80 -0.11 18.20
N ASN A 212 -7.01 1.12 18.64
CA ASN A 212 -8.30 1.56 19.15
C ASN A 212 -9.24 1.86 17.97
N VAL A 213 -9.71 0.81 17.31
CA VAL A 213 -10.64 0.91 16.17
C VAL A 213 -12.01 1.35 16.65
N VAL A 214 -12.51 2.47 16.16
CA VAL A 214 -13.82 3.05 16.54
C VAL A 214 -14.90 2.80 15.50
N ALA A 215 -14.54 2.52 14.26
CA ALA A 215 -15.45 2.15 13.19
C ALA A 215 -14.80 1.15 12.23
N ILE A 216 -15.57 0.19 11.75
CA ILE A 216 -15.14 -0.80 10.78
C ILE A 216 -16.06 -0.71 9.57
N VAL A 217 -15.48 -0.56 8.37
CA VAL A 217 -16.23 -0.52 7.11
C VAL A 217 -15.65 -1.53 6.13
N GLY A 218 -16.47 -2.19 5.34
CA GLY A 218 -16.03 -3.14 4.34
C GLY A 218 -16.91 -3.18 3.10
N ASP A 219 -16.41 -3.79 2.03
CA ASP A 219 -17.26 -4.13 0.89
C ASP A 219 -18.26 -5.22 1.30
N TYR A 220 -19.49 -5.05 0.87
CA TYR A 220 -20.57 -6.03 1.11
C TYR A 220 -20.26 -7.36 0.41
N ASN A 221 -19.71 -7.29 -0.81
CA ASN A 221 -19.37 -8.47 -1.59
C ASN A 221 -18.27 -9.27 -0.88
N GLY A 222 -18.69 -10.38 -0.29
CA GLY A 222 -17.80 -11.19 0.53
C GLY A 222 -17.66 -10.75 2.00
N GLY A 223 -17.86 -9.48 2.33
CA GLY A 223 -17.70 -8.95 3.69
C GLY A 223 -18.55 -9.67 4.73
N VAL A 224 -19.81 -9.96 4.43
CA VAL A 224 -20.71 -10.73 5.33
C VAL A 224 -20.11 -12.09 5.67
N GLN A 225 -19.68 -12.83 4.65
CA GLN A 225 -19.10 -14.16 4.83
C GLN A 225 -17.79 -14.10 5.62
N PHE A 226 -16.95 -13.10 5.36
CA PHE A 226 -15.69 -12.90 6.09
C PHE A 226 -15.95 -12.66 7.58
N ILE A 227 -16.86 -11.75 7.93
CA ILE A 227 -17.16 -11.44 9.33
C ILE A 227 -17.81 -12.63 10.05
N ASN A 228 -18.69 -13.38 9.39
CA ASN A 228 -19.23 -14.62 9.95
C ASN A 228 -18.12 -15.64 10.25
N SER A 229 -17.19 -15.82 9.31
CA SER A 229 -16.03 -16.70 9.50
C SER A 229 -15.10 -16.21 10.64
N CYS A 230 -14.97 -14.89 10.83
CA CYS A 230 -14.26 -14.33 11.98
C CYS A 230 -14.94 -14.73 13.29
N ASN A 231 -16.25 -14.51 13.41
CA ASN A 231 -17.02 -14.82 14.61
C ASN A 231 -17.01 -16.32 14.96
N GLU A 232 -17.00 -17.18 13.96
CA GLU A 232 -16.93 -18.64 14.13
C GLU A 232 -15.52 -19.14 14.49
N SER A 233 -14.50 -18.34 14.24
CA SER A 233 -13.10 -18.74 14.43
C SER A 233 -12.75 -18.90 15.92
N GLU A 234 -11.89 -19.88 16.22
CA GLU A 234 -11.34 -20.06 17.57
C GLU A 234 -10.52 -18.86 18.05
N ILE A 235 -10.01 -18.04 17.13
CA ILE A 235 -9.21 -16.85 17.43
C ILE A 235 -10.12 -15.80 18.07
N PHE A 236 -11.22 -15.48 17.43
CA PHE A 236 -12.19 -14.48 17.90
C PHE A 236 -12.88 -14.93 19.19
N LYS A 237 -13.23 -16.22 19.29
CA LYS A 237 -13.78 -16.81 20.52
C LYS A 237 -12.82 -16.67 21.68
N LYS A 238 -11.52 -16.97 21.51
CA LYS A 238 -10.50 -16.84 22.56
C LYS A 238 -10.26 -15.39 22.98
N LEU A 239 -10.41 -14.44 22.06
CA LEU A 239 -10.28 -13.01 22.33
C LEU A 239 -11.57 -12.40 22.89
N ASN A 240 -12.66 -13.17 22.94
CA ASN A 240 -14.00 -12.70 23.31
C ASN A 240 -14.45 -11.51 22.44
N ILE A 241 -14.12 -11.55 21.14
CA ILE A 241 -14.52 -10.56 20.15
C ILE A 241 -15.68 -11.14 19.35
N HIS A 242 -16.77 -10.37 19.25
CA HIS A 242 -17.87 -10.67 18.34
C HIS A 242 -18.21 -9.41 17.54
N LEU A 243 -18.29 -9.54 16.22
CA LEU A 243 -18.60 -8.46 15.29
C LEU A 243 -20.02 -8.57 14.79
N GLY A 244 -20.83 -7.52 15.00
CA GLY A 244 -22.15 -7.39 14.42
C GLY A 244 -22.10 -6.72 13.06
N VAL A 245 -22.89 -7.19 12.10
CA VAL A 245 -22.93 -6.64 10.75
C VAL A 245 -24.15 -5.75 10.57
N ILE A 246 -23.95 -4.56 10.04
CA ILE A 246 -25.00 -3.70 9.48
C ILE A 246 -24.76 -3.60 7.98
N GLU A 247 -25.75 -4.06 7.22
CA GLU A 247 -25.76 -3.84 5.78
C GLU A 247 -26.16 -2.39 5.53
N ALA A 248 -25.24 -1.62 4.98
CA ALA A 248 -25.44 -0.21 4.77
C ALA A 248 -26.06 0.08 3.39
N GLU A 249 -27.32 -0.26 3.21
CA GLU A 249 -28.17 0.51 2.29
C GLU A 249 -28.66 1.76 3.05
N LEU A 250 -27.71 2.62 3.45
CA LEU A 250 -27.95 3.74 4.34
C LEU A 250 -28.53 4.96 3.61
N ASP A 251 -29.50 4.76 2.75
CA ASP A 251 -30.29 5.87 2.22
C ASP A 251 -31.34 6.36 3.25
N LYS A 252 -31.48 5.65 4.40
CA LYS A 252 -32.42 6.02 5.46
C LYS A 252 -31.76 5.91 6.83
N ALA A 253 -31.44 7.05 7.42
CA ALA A 253 -30.88 7.14 8.77
C ALA A 253 -31.71 6.42 9.84
N GLN A 254 -33.03 6.38 9.68
CA GLN A 254 -33.95 5.68 10.60
C GLN A 254 -33.73 4.17 10.65
N ASP A 255 -33.40 3.54 9.51
CA ASP A 255 -33.13 2.10 9.46
C ASP A 255 -31.79 1.75 10.10
N TYR A 256 -30.83 2.65 10.00
CA TYR A 256 -29.55 2.53 10.68
C TYR A 256 -29.69 2.49 12.20
N GLU A 257 -30.36 3.48 12.82
CA GLU A 257 -30.56 3.51 14.26
C GLU A 257 -31.32 2.29 14.77
N LYS A 258 -32.36 1.87 14.05
CA LYS A 258 -33.17 0.69 14.38
C LYS A 258 -32.30 -0.57 14.37
N ASN A 259 -31.49 -0.77 13.34
CA ASN A 259 -30.59 -1.91 13.23
C ASN A 259 -29.49 -1.87 14.30
N LEU A 260 -28.93 -0.70 14.56
CA LEU A 260 -27.93 -0.49 15.61
C LEU A 260 -28.50 -0.82 17.00
N ARG A 261 -29.69 -0.34 17.33
CA ARG A 261 -30.38 -0.66 18.60
C ARG A 261 -30.65 -2.16 18.72
N LYS A 262 -31.10 -2.81 17.63
CA LYS A 262 -31.37 -4.25 17.61
C LYS A 262 -30.09 -5.06 17.86
N LEU A 263 -28.98 -4.74 17.20
CA LEU A 263 -27.70 -5.41 17.39
C LEU A 263 -27.13 -5.20 18.79
N LYS A 264 -27.16 -3.99 19.32
CA LYS A 264 -26.73 -3.69 20.68
C LYS A 264 -27.52 -4.51 21.71
N HIS A 265 -28.84 -4.62 21.54
CA HIS A 265 -29.70 -5.37 22.44
C HIS A 265 -29.49 -6.90 22.30
N GLN A 266 -29.38 -7.41 21.08
CA GLN A 266 -29.27 -8.84 20.80
C GLN A 266 -27.94 -9.46 21.24
N TYR A 267 -26.83 -8.72 21.06
CA TYR A 267 -25.47 -9.23 21.25
C TYR A 267 -24.68 -8.48 22.32
N ASN A 268 -25.29 -7.54 23.02
CA ASN A 268 -24.61 -6.66 24.00
C ASN A 268 -23.32 -6.02 23.42
N LEU A 269 -23.36 -5.63 22.14
CA LEU A 269 -22.21 -5.10 21.43
C LEU A 269 -21.99 -3.63 21.74
N SER A 270 -20.71 -3.27 21.94
CA SER A 270 -20.30 -1.87 21.89
C SER A 270 -20.30 -1.35 20.45
N ALA A 271 -20.39 -0.04 20.25
CA ALA A 271 -20.31 0.56 18.91
C ALA A 271 -19.04 0.17 18.15
N LYS A 272 -17.95 -0.10 18.87
CA LYS A 272 -16.66 -0.53 18.33
C LYS A 272 -16.65 -1.89 17.63
N ASN A 273 -17.64 -2.74 17.93
CA ASN A 273 -17.74 -4.10 17.38
C ASN A 273 -18.77 -4.18 16.25
N ILE A 274 -19.11 -3.06 15.63
CA ILE A 274 -20.08 -3.02 14.55
C ILE A 274 -19.34 -2.76 13.23
N VAL A 275 -19.61 -3.63 12.27
CA VAL A 275 -19.07 -3.58 10.92
C VAL A 275 -20.13 -3.07 9.96
N PHE A 276 -19.83 -1.99 9.28
CA PHE A 276 -20.65 -1.43 8.22
C PHE A 276 -20.23 -2.01 6.89
N LEU A 277 -21.09 -2.80 6.26
CA LEU A 277 -20.82 -3.36 4.93
C LEU A 277 -21.56 -2.55 3.87
N ARG A 278 -20.82 -1.90 3.01
CA ARG A 278 -21.37 -1.06 1.94
C ARG A 278 -21.47 -1.83 0.63
N LYS A 279 -22.66 -1.85 0.05
CA LYS A 279 -22.88 -2.37 -1.30
C LYS A 279 -22.44 -1.32 -2.33
N PRO A 280 -21.48 -1.62 -3.21
CA PRO A 280 -20.95 -0.64 -4.17
C PRO A 280 -21.92 -0.49 -5.36
N THR A 281 -22.94 0.38 -5.24
CA THR A 281 -23.77 0.79 -6.37
C THR A 281 -23.02 1.80 -7.26
N SER A 282 -23.32 1.85 -8.54
CA SER A 282 -22.65 2.77 -9.49
C SER A 282 -22.73 4.24 -9.05
N GLN A 283 -23.88 4.66 -8.51
CA GLN A 283 -24.04 6.00 -7.97
C GLN A 283 -23.15 6.25 -6.76
N TRP A 284 -23.14 5.33 -5.81
CA TRP A 284 -22.30 5.45 -4.62
C TRP A 284 -20.81 5.46 -4.99
N ILE A 285 -20.38 4.57 -5.90
CA ILE A 285 -18.98 4.51 -6.37
C ILE A 285 -18.56 5.87 -6.92
N ARG A 286 -19.40 6.51 -7.75
CA ARG A 286 -19.12 7.84 -8.27
C ARG A 286 -18.95 8.86 -7.16
N ILE A 287 -19.92 8.98 -6.26
CA ILE A 287 -19.91 9.95 -5.14
C ILE A 287 -18.71 9.70 -4.21
N ALA A 288 -18.42 8.46 -3.89
CA ALA A 288 -17.31 8.11 -3.00
C ALA A 288 -15.94 8.45 -3.61
N ASN A 289 -15.78 8.25 -4.93
CA ASN A 289 -14.56 8.63 -5.65
C ASN A 289 -14.40 10.14 -5.78
N GLU A 290 -15.48 10.87 -6.12
CA GLU A 290 -15.48 12.34 -6.12
C GLU A 290 -15.14 12.90 -4.74
N SER A 291 -15.66 12.26 -3.68
CA SER A 291 -15.36 12.61 -2.28
C SER A 291 -13.88 12.37 -1.94
N LEU A 292 -13.30 11.25 -2.37
CA LEU A 292 -11.88 10.96 -2.15
C LEU A 292 -10.97 11.95 -2.92
N GLN A 293 -11.33 12.27 -4.16
CA GLN A 293 -10.61 13.29 -4.94
C GLN A 293 -10.64 14.65 -4.23
N ALA A 294 -11.83 15.07 -3.76
CA ALA A 294 -11.98 16.30 -3.00
C ALA A 294 -11.21 16.26 -1.67
N ALA A 295 -11.08 15.08 -1.04
CA ALA A 295 -10.30 14.91 0.18
C ALA A 295 -8.80 15.14 -0.07
N PHE A 296 -8.25 14.68 -1.20
CA PHE A 296 -6.88 15.00 -1.61
C PHE A 296 -6.71 16.49 -1.95
N ASP A 297 -7.62 17.06 -2.72
CA ASP A 297 -7.56 18.48 -3.10
C ASP A 297 -7.60 19.42 -1.90
N ARG A 298 -8.40 19.09 -0.89
CA ARG A 298 -8.58 19.88 0.34
C ARG A 298 -7.64 19.46 1.48
N LYS A 299 -6.73 18.50 1.23
CA LYS A 299 -5.81 17.96 2.24
C LYS A 299 -6.54 17.50 3.51
N ARG A 300 -7.58 16.70 3.33
CA ARG A 300 -8.36 16.07 4.42
C ARG A 300 -7.92 14.66 4.72
N ILE A 301 -7.36 13.95 3.73
CA ILE A 301 -6.78 12.63 3.90
C ILE A 301 -5.30 12.67 3.54
N PHE A 302 -4.48 11.98 4.33
CA PHE A 302 -3.03 11.92 4.18
C PHE A 302 -2.54 10.48 4.17
N PHE A 303 -1.33 10.29 3.66
CA PHE A 303 -0.55 9.07 3.82
C PHE A 303 0.58 9.33 4.81
N ALA A 304 0.83 8.37 5.67
CA ALA A 304 1.94 8.43 6.62
C ALA A 304 3.29 8.37 5.90
N GLY A 305 4.28 9.07 6.44
CA GLY A 305 5.67 8.96 6.06
C GLY A 305 6.33 7.71 6.67
N ALA A 306 7.59 7.41 6.28
CA ALA A 306 8.38 6.39 6.94
C ALA A 306 8.72 6.82 8.37
N ALA A 307 8.69 5.89 9.32
CA ALA A 307 9.22 6.14 10.64
C ALA A 307 10.75 6.19 10.59
N MET A 308 11.36 7.23 11.16
CA MET A 308 12.80 7.31 11.33
C MET A 308 13.26 6.49 12.54
N ASN A 309 14.57 6.20 12.63
CA ASN A 309 15.14 5.36 13.68
C ASN A 309 14.75 5.78 15.11
N ASP A 310 14.57 7.07 15.38
CA ASP A 310 14.20 7.58 16.70
C ASP A 310 12.74 7.28 17.05
N ASP A 311 11.82 7.41 16.08
CA ASP A 311 10.41 7.03 16.24
C ASP A 311 10.26 5.52 16.44
N TYR A 312 11.13 4.75 15.78
CA TYR A 312 11.23 3.32 15.98
C TYR A 312 11.60 2.95 17.43
N HIS A 313 12.51 3.68 18.06
CA HIS A 313 12.85 3.47 19.48
C HIS A 313 11.70 3.79 20.42
N ILE A 314 10.84 4.75 20.09
CA ILE A 314 9.61 5.05 20.85
C ILE A 314 8.60 3.93 20.69
N GLN A 315 8.37 3.43 19.47
CA GLN A 315 7.49 2.28 19.20
C GLN A 315 8.02 0.98 19.85
N ARG A 316 9.34 0.79 19.93
CA ARG A 316 9.97 -0.36 20.59
C ARG A 316 9.72 -0.37 22.11
N LYS A 317 9.54 0.79 22.76
CA LYS A 317 9.18 0.87 24.19
C LYS A 317 7.74 0.46 24.46
N ALA A 318 6.86 0.57 23.50
CA ALA A 318 5.53 -0.01 23.57
C ALA A 318 5.68 -1.52 23.30
N LYS A 319 5.73 -2.32 24.34
CA LYS A 319 5.98 -3.77 24.38
C LYS A 319 4.99 -4.55 23.52
N VAL A 320 5.17 -4.56 22.18
CA VAL A 320 4.44 -5.48 21.31
C VAL A 320 5.02 -6.88 21.51
N PRO A 321 4.25 -7.86 21.94
CA PRO A 321 4.73 -9.22 22.10
C PRO A 321 5.24 -9.77 20.76
N ILE A 322 6.48 -10.30 20.73
CA ILE A 322 7.11 -10.89 19.53
C ILE A 322 6.23 -11.95 18.86
N LYS A 323 5.45 -12.69 19.68
CA LYS A 323 4.49 -13.68 19.18
C LYS A 323 3.45 -13.09 18.23
N ASP A 324 3.11 -11.81 18.38
CA ASP A 324 2.11 -11.14 17.56
C ASP A 324 2.71 -10.62 16.24
N LEU A 325 4.02 -10.33 16.24
CA LEU A 325 4.76 -9.96 15.02
C LEU A 325 4.98 -11.17 14.08
N LYS A 326 4.96 -12.40 14.60
CA LYS A 326 5.10 -13.62 13.79
C LYS A 326 3.96 -13.85 12.78
N PHE A 327 2.84 -13.18 12.93
CA PHE A 327 1.74 -13.28 11.96
C PHE A 327 2.00 -12.55 10.65
N ILE A 328 2.98 -11.67 10.62
CA ILE A 328 3.29 -10.78 9.52
C ILE A 328 4.40 -11.37 8.63
N GLN A 329 5.20 -12.27 9.19
CA GLN A 329 6.26 -12.97 8.46
C GLN A 329 5.84 -14.41 8.12
N ASN A 330 5.84 -14.73 6.83
CA ASN A 330 5.51 -16.08 6.34
C ASN A 330 6.64 -17.11 6.53
N ASP A 331 7.80 -16.74 7.08
CA ASP A 331 8.92 -17.66 7.27
C ASP A 331 9.14 -18.01 8.74
N PRO A 332 8.83 -19.27 9.16
CA PRO A 332 9.09 -19.75 10.51
C PRO A 332 10.59 -19.95 10.82
N ASN A 333 11.48 -19.85 9.83
CA ASN A 333 12.90 -20.14 9.94
C ASN A 333 13.81 -18.90 10.01
N GLU A 334 13.30 -17.68 9.84
CA GLU A 334 14.13 -16.49 9.92
C GLU A 334 14.63 -16.22 11.35
N LYS A 335 15.93 -16.40 11.53
CA LYS A 335 16.67 -16.14 12.79
C LYS A 335 17.14 -14.68 12.89
N GLY A 336 16.26 -13.70 12.64
CA GLY A 336 16.60 -12.29 12.81
C GLY A 336 16.49 -11.82 14.27
N THR A 337 17.22 -10.77 14.64
CA THR A 337 17.03 -10.08 15.93
C THR A 337 15.68 -9.37 15.95
N VAL A 338 15.08 -9.22 17.14
CA VAL A 338 13.78 -8.53 17.33
C VAL A 338 13.79 -7.14 16.70
N GLY A 339 14.91 -6.43 16.77
CA GLY A 339 15.07 -5.11 16.18
C GLY A 339 14.99 -5.10 14.65
N ALA A 340 15.68 -6.03 13.97
CA ALA A 340 15.65 -6.15 12.51
C ALA A 340 14.22 -6.44 12.00
N ARG A 341 13.50 -7.37 12.65
CA ARG A 341 12.12 -7.72 12.27
C ARG A 341 11.13 -6.57 12.38
N MET A 342 11.32 -5.66 13.33
CA MET A 342 10.46 -4.48 13.46
C MET A 342 10.79 -3.42 12.40
N ILE A 343 12.06 -3.28 12.00
CA ILE A 343 12.47 -2.41 10.90
C ILE A 343 11.84 -2.90 9.60
N ASP A 344 11.97 -4.19 9.30
CA ASP A 344 11.37 -4.82 8.12
C ASP A 344 9.86 -4.58 8.07
N PHE A 345 9.20 -4.61 9.23
CA PHE A 345 7.76 -4.36 9.29
C PHE A 345 7.38 -2.89 9.05
N VAL A 346 8.16 -1.95 9.58
CA VAL A 346 7.97 -0.51 9.31
C VAL A 346 8.20 -0.21 7.82
N GLU A 347 9.23 -0.78 7.22
CA GLU A 347 9.50 -0.67 5.78
C GLU A 347 8.36 -1.26 4.95
N HIS A 348 7.86 -2.43 5.33
CA HIS A 348 6.70 -3.04 4.69
C HIS A 348 5.46 -2.14 4.76
N GLN A 349 5.18 -1.49 5.89
CA GLN A 349 4.07 -0.55 5.99
C GLN A 349 4.24 0.66 5.05
N LYS A 350 5.48 1.11 4.87
CA LYS A 350 5.79 2.14 3.88
C LYS A 350 5.49 1.67 2.45
N ASP A 351 5.90 0.45 2.11
CA ASP A 351 5.62 -0.15 0.79
C ASP A 351 4.12 -0.26 0.54
N ILE A 352 3.33 -0.59 1.56
CA ILE A 352 1.87 -0.60 1.45
C ILE A 352 1.31 0.81 1.21
N MET A 353 1.84 1.87 1.85
CA MET A 353 1.43 3.25 1.56
C MET A 353 1.70 3.62 0.09
N ASP A 354 2.86 3.21 -0.44
CA ASP A 354 3.21 3.45 -1.83
C ASP A 354 2.35 2.60 -2.78
N LEU A 355 2.04 1.35 -2.43
CA LEU A 355 1.11 0.49 -3.17
C LEU A 355 -0.29 1.13 -3.30
N ILE A 356 -0.85 1.66 -2.22
CA ILE A 356 -2.15 2.32 -2.24
C ILE A 356 -2.14 3.50 -3.22
N LYS A 357 -1.09 4.34 -3.17
CA LYS A 357 -0.93 5.48 -4.08
C LYS A 357 -0.81 5.06 -5.54
N VAL A 358 -0.05 3.99 -5.81
CA VAL A 358 0.09 3.40 -7.16
C VAL A 358 -1.27 2.91 -7.65
N GLN A 359 -2.00 2.17 -6.84
CA GLN A 359 -3.34 1.69 -7.21
C GLN A 359 -4.29 2.84 -7.50
N CYS A 360 -4.31 3.90 -6.69
CA CYS A 360 -5.09 5.11 -6.96
C CYS A 360 -4.69 5.78 -8.29
N ALA A 361 -3.40 5.86 -8.58
CA ALA A 361 -2.87 6.50 -9.79
C ALA A 361 -3.23 5.73 -11.08
N LEU A 362 -3.48 4.42 -10.97
CA LEU A 362 -3.83 3.55 -12.10
C LEU A 362 -5.32 3.59 -12.43
N VAL A 363 -6.18 4.00 -11.49
CA VAL A 363 -7.63 4.01 -11.70
C VAL A 363 -8.02 5.05 -12.74
N GLN A 364 -8.79 4.62 -13.73
CA GLN A 364 -9.35 5.47 -14.76
C GLN A 364 -10.87 5.51 -14.66
N ILE A 365 -11.46 6.63 -15.10
CA ILE A 365 -12.88 6.76 -15.25
C ILE A 365 -13.28 6.38 -16.67
N THR A 366 -14.25 5.50 -16.79
CA THR A 366 -14.86 5.18 -18.06
C THR A 366 -16.35 5.47 -17.99
N THR A 367 -16.89 6.11 -19.02
CA THR A 367 -18.31 6.43 -19.10
C THR A 367 -18.96 5.54 -20.16
N SER A 368 -20.00 4.81 -19.78
CA SER A 368 -20.80 4.02 -20.72
C SER A 368 -21.61 4.89 -21.65
N LEU A 369 -22.12 4.33 -22.74
CA LEU A 369 -23.06 5.03 -23.65
C LEU A 369 -24.32 5.55 -22.95
N GLN A 370 -24.68 4.93 -21.81
CA GLN A 370 -25.81 5.33 -20.96
C GLN A 370 -25.46 6.37 -19.90
N GLY A 371 -24.23 6.91 -19.90
CA GLY A 371 -23.76 7.90 -18.94
C GLY A 371 -23.30 7.34 -17.59
N THR A 372 -23.32 6.01 -17.39
CA THR A 372 -22.84 5.40 -16.16
C THR A 372 -21.32 5.44 -16.10
N GLN A 373 -20.79 6.01 -15.03
CA GLN A 373 -19.35 6.07 -14.77
C GLN A 373 -18.89 4.84 -13.99
N SER A 374 -17.77 4.27 -14.40
CA SER A 374 -17.06 3.22 -13.67
C SER A 374 -15.61 3.66 -13.42
N PHE A 375 -15.11 3.31 -12.25
CA PHE A 375 -13.75 3.58 -11.79
C PHE A 375 -12.99 2.25 -11.73
N ASP A 376 -12.09 2.04 -12.67
CA ASP A 376 -11.44 0.74 -12.82
C ASP A 376 -10.04 0.89 -13.41
N LEU A 377 -9.27 -0.19 -13.38
CA LEU A 377 -8.00 -0.27 -14.07
C LEU A 377 -8.19 -0.20 -15.59
N PRO A 378 -7.22 0.33 -16.33
CA PRO A 378 -7.18 0.25 -17.79
C PRO A 378 -7.37 -1.18 -18.30
N LEU A 379 -8.02 -1.34 -19.46
CA LEU A 379 -8.35 -2.66 -20.01
C LEU A 379 -7.13 -3.57 -20.23
N ASN A 380 -6.00 -3.01 -20.61
CA ASN A 380 -4.74 -3.72 -20.79
C ASN A 380 -4.19 -4.27 -19.45
N LEU A 381 -4.34 -3.53 -18.35
CA LEU A 381 -3.93 -3.98 -17.01
C LEU A 381 -4.89 -5.02 -16.44
N ARG A 382 -6.19 -4.88 -16.67
CA ARG A 382 -7.19 -5.88 -16.22
C ARG A 382 -7.01 -7.25 -16.86
N LYS A 383 -6.47 -7.31 -18.06
CA LYS A 383 -6.22 -8.56 -18.79
C LYS A 383 -4.92 -9.26 -18.37
N GLN A 384 -4.09 -8.61 -17.56
CA GLN A 384 -2.87 -9.23 -17.06
C GLN A 384 -3.19 -10.41 -16.13
N THR A 385 -2.40 -11.46 -16.22
CA THR A 385 -2.50 -12.67 -15.40
C THR A 385 -1.16 -12.91 -14.69
N GLY A 386 -1.18 -13.71 -13.64
CA GLY A 386 0.01 -14.04 -12.87
C GLY A 386 0.23 -13.15 -11.66
N ALA A 387 1.34 -13.36 -10.96
CA ALA A 387 1.66 -12.65 -9.70
C ALA A 387 1.85 -11.14 -9.87
N GLY A 388 2.30 -10.70 -11.05
CA GLY A 388 2.48 -9.28 -11.38
C GLY A 388 1.24 -8.54 -11.89
N LYS A 389 0.05 -9.15 -11.81
CA LYS A 389 -1.22 -8.54 -12.19
C LYS A 389 -1.45 -7.24 -11.43
N ALA A 390 -1.82 -6.18 -12.14
CA ALA A 390 -2.25 -4.94 -11.51
C ALA A 390 -3.55 -5.16 -10.72
N ARG A 391 -3.61 -4.59 -9.50
CA ARG A 391 -4.74 -4.74 -8.56
C ARG A 391 -5.23 -3.36 -8.12
N LYS A 392 -6.43 -3.30 -7.52
CA LYS A 392 -7.04 -2.05 -7.04
C LYS A 392 -7.69 -2.17 -5.67
N ASP A 393 -7.47 -3.25 -4.95
CA ASP A 393 -8.21 -3.59 -3.74
C ASP A 393 -7.86 -2.66 -2.58
N SER A 394 -6.59 -2.25 -2.47
CA SER A 394 -6.17 -1.26 -1.47
C SER A 394 -6.74 0.14 -1.77
N TYR A 395 -6.89 0.50 -3.05
CA TYR A 395 -7.62 1.69 -3.45
C TYR A 395 -9.11 1.58 -3.08
N SER A 396 -9.77 0.44 -3.33
CA SER A 396 -11.17 0.22 -2.94
C SER A 396 -11.37 0.37 -1.44
N ALA A 397 -10.47 -0.23 -0.64
CA ALA A 397 -10.48 -0.04 0.81
C ALA A 397 -10.28 1.44 1.22
N LEU A 398 -9.43 2.21 0.50
CA LEU A 398 -9.25 3.64 0.77
C LEU A 398 -10.51 4.45 0.47
N VAL A 399 -11.23 4.15 -0.62
CA VAL A 399 -12.52 4.79 -0.95
C VAL A 399 -13.53 4.57 0.16
N LEU A 400 -13.65 3.31 0.64
CA LEU A 400 -14.52 2.94 1.78
C LEU A 400 -14.10 3.67 3.06
N GLY A 401 -12.81 3.71 3.36
CA GLY A 401 -12.27 4.37 4.54
C GLY A 401 -12.50 5.88 4.56
N ASN A 402 -12.29 6.54 3.42
CA ASN A 402 -12.57 7.98 3.28
C ASN A 402 -14.07 8.28 3.44
N TRP A 403 -14.94 7.44 2.87
CA TRP A 403 -16.38 7.56 3.06
C TRP A 403 -16.76 7.41 4.53
N ALA A 404 -16.28 6.37 5.22
CA ALA A 404 -16.55 6.15 6.63
C ALA A 404 -16.01 7.31 7.51
N MET A 405 -14.85 7.86 7.20
CA MET A 405 -14.28 9.01 7.90
C MET A 405 -15.19 10.25 7.80
N ASN A 406 -15.73 10.53 6.62
CA ASN A 406 -16.65 11.64 6.44
C ASN A 406 -17.93 11.44 7.26
N VAL A 407 -18.55 10.25 7.18
CA VAL A 407 -19.74 9.90 7.98
C VAL A 407 -19.45 10.03 9.47
N PHE A 408 -18.30 9.57 9.94
CA PHE A 408 -17.91 9.67 11.34
C PHE A 408 -17.80 11.14 11.80
N TYR A 409 -17.16 12.00 11.00
CA TYR A 409 -17.05 13.42 11.34
C TYR A 409 -18.38 14.18 11.25
N ASP A 410 -19.29 13.78 10.39
CA ASP A 410 -20.60 14.38 10.27
C ASP A 410 -21.45 14.01 11.52
N MET A 411 -21.43 12.76 11.96
CA MET A 411 -22.07 12.32 13.21
C MET A 411 -21.58 13.07 14.43
N MET A 412 -20.27 13.33 14.54
CA MET A 412 -19.69 14.14 15.63
C MET A 412 -20.18 15.61 15.62
N SER A 413 -20.57 16.14 14.47
CA SER A 413 -21.08 17.51 14.36
C SER A 413 -22.50 17.62 14.87
N ASP A 414 -23.29 16.55 14.69
CA ASP A 414 -24.69 16.48 15.13
C ASP A 414 -24.79 16.31 16.66
N ASP A 415 -23.81 15.64 17.29
CA ASP A 415 -23.74 15.51 18.76
C ASP A 415 -23.45 16.86 19.46
N VAL A 416 -22.91 17.85 18.76
CA VAL A 416 -22.64 19.22 19.28
C VAL A 416 -23.82 20.16 19.04
N ALA A 417 -24.64 19.88 18.06
CA ALA A 417 -25.88 20.60 17.77
C ALA A 417 -27.03 19.86 18.47
N ASP A 418 -27.25 20.17 19.73
CA ASP A 418 -28.42 19.76 20.48
C ASP A 418 -29.69 20.13 19.66
N ILE A 419 -30.50 19.11 19.36
CA ILE A 419 -31.94 19.23 19.07
C ILE A 419 -32.34 19.72 17.67
N GLN A 420 -33.02 18.82 16.98
CA GLN A 420 -34.00 19.08 15.89
C GLN A 420 -33.46 19.64 14.57
N THR A 421 -32.63 18.87 13.90
CA THR A 421 -32.68 18.92 12.44
C THR A 421 -32.57 17.51 11.89
N THR A 422 -33.62 17.08 11.25
CA THR A 422 -33.70 15.94 10.36
C THR A 422 -32.47 15.90 9.48
N PHE A 423 -31.71 14.81 9.58
CA PHE A 423 -30.62 14.48 8.69
C PHE A 423 -31.17 14.43 7.25
N THR A 424 -30.96 15.47 6.52
CA THR A 424 -31.18 15.46 5.08
C THR A 424 -29.82 15.21 4.44
N PRO A 425 -29.58 14.03 3.87
CA PRO A 425 -28.40 13.85 3.04
C PRO A 425 -28.50 14.88 1.93
N MET A 426 -27.47 15.72 1.75
CA MET A 426 -27.39 16.60 0.58
C MET A 426 -27.23 15.73 -0.67
N PHE A 427 -28.35 15.26 -1.18
CA PHE A 427 -28.49 14.82 -2.55
C PHE A 427 -28.92 16.02 -3.36
N ILE A 428 -27.97 16.66 -3.98
CA ILE A 428 -28.27 17.55 -5.09
C ILE A 428 -28.69 16.65 -6.25
N SER A 429 -29.92 16.80 -6.65
CA SER A 429 -30.57 16.18 -7.81
C SER A 429 -29.79 16.38 -9.10
#